data_13bd4eb105c8e17f578b1095fd83ce08
#
_entry.id   13bd4eb105c8e17f578b1095fd83ce08
#
_cell.length_a   1.000
_cell.length_b   1.000
_cell.length_c   1.000
_cell.angle_alpha   90.00
_cell.angle_beta   90.00
_cell.angle_gamma   90.00
#
_symmetry.space_group_name_H-M   'P 1'
#
loop_
_entity.id
_entity.type
_entity.pdbx_description
1 polymer ?
#
loop_
_entity_poly.entity_id
_entity_poly.type
_entity_poly.pdbx_seq_one_letter_code
_entity_poly.pdbx_strand_id
1 'polypeptide(L)'
;LNSPTVNLNMTQIFPLKRLVSGSQGWRQVVARFGLTYDMEGKNQSTFGDTLLQQFDLARIGQGFKNGISQRATAKTTAGFFKNTLKINPSITYRNDLNFQTVEKFNDSTDTTGVTQYSVRTDLLKQTGMAQYFNFTVNATTVLYSYYKFIGKKKSLLRHVFTPTIGYTYIPNLNPNQTLNVVNASNPLNYSRFEQSVYASGATNDQSLITFSMNNTFELKQKSARDTVTGFKKIKLIDNFSISGNYDRLKDTMKLSDFNWNIRISPLQALNFQASGVYSPYNWNDSTGAKVKEFAINERGKLGRFLNSTFSTGFTLTSKKSLAKLQDVKDKMEENWNSDYQYFLLHPEQMVSFEIPWKATFSHNVTWNINQFRSIGNRERSNIVQTLRLDGDVSFTKRWKLSGNSSFDFETAKITYTQLALVRDMHCWQLSFNWTPIAQVKFFSFQMNAKASMFQDAKIRFQKPPFFL
;
A
#
# COMPACT_ATOMS: atom_id res chain seq x y z
N LEU A 1 -18.08 -15.57 -3.54
CA LEU A 1 -19.25 -14.75 -3.18
C LEU A 1 -18.94 -14.02 -1.88
N ASN A 2 -18.98 -12.69 -1.91
CA ASN A 2 -18.98 -11.90 -0.69
C ASN A 2 -20.44 -11.59 -0.35
N SER A 3 -20.90 -12.07 0.79
CA SER A 3 -22.15 -11.66 1.40
C SER A 3 -21.98 -10.26 2.01
N PRO A 4 -23.05 -9.53 2.32
CA PRO A 4 -22.94 -8.18 2.86
C PRO A 4 -22.04 -8.15 4.11
N THR A 5 -21.10 -7.21 4.13
CA THR A 5 -20.28 -6.88 5.29
C THR A 5 -20.98 -5.81 6.10
N VAL A 6 -20.96 -5.94 7.42
CA VAL A 6 -21.49 -4.94 8.35
C VAL A 6 -20.32 -4.23 8.99
N ASN A 7 -20.20 -2.92 8.78
CA ASN A 7 -19.15 -2.10 9.37
C ASN A 7 -19.74 -1.06 10.31
N LEU A 8 -19.20 -1.00 11.52
CA LEU A 8 -19.49 0.05 12.49
C LEU A 8 -18.19 0.74 12.85
N ASN A 9 -18.08 2.02 12.50
CA ASN A 9 -16.89 2.81 12.76
C ASN A 9 -17.25 3.98 13.69
N MET A 10 -16.61 4.05 14.83
CA MET A 10 -16.72 5.18 15.74
C MET A 10 -15.60 6.19 15.42
N THR A 11 -15.97 7.41 15.09
CA THR A 11 -15.01 8.52 14.96
C THR A 11 -14.27 8.74 16.26
N GLN A 12 -13.04 9.25 16.17
CA GLN A 12 -12.23 9.48 17.37
C GLN A 12 -12.94 10.40 18.37
N ILE A 13 -13.16 9.89 19.58
CA ILE A 13 -13.70 10.65 20.71
C ILE A 13 -12.60 11.00 21.70
N PHE A 14 -12.75 12.11 22.39
CA PHE A 14 -11.83 12.58 23.42
C PHE A 14 -12.55 12.61 24.80
N PRO A 15 -12.68 11.46 25.47
CA PRO A 15 -13.55 11.35 26.65
C PRO A 15 -13.07 12.22 27.81
N LEU A 16 -11.75 12.43 27.92
CA LEU A 16 -11.15 13.17 29.01
C LEU A 16 -11.03 14.69 28.74
N LYS A 17 -11.37 15.15 27.54
CA LYS A 17 -11.24 16.56 27.16
C LYS A 17 -12.05 17.51 28.06
N ARG A 18 -13.24 17.06 28.52
CA ARG A 18 -14.12 17.86 29.37
C ARG A 18 -13.70 17.87 30.84
N LEU A 19 -12.95 16.86 31.28
CA LEU A 19 -12.54 16.68 32.70
C LEU A 19 -11.30 17.51 33.04
N VAL A 20 -10.55 17.96 31.99
CA VAL A 20 -9.27 18.65 32.17
C VAL A 20 -9.39 20.05 31.58
N SER A 21 -9.56 21.06 32.45
CA SER A 21 -9.47 22.47 32.07
C SER A 21 -8.00 22.91 32.06
N GLY A 22 -7.54 23.50 30.96
CA GLY A 22 -6.19 24.04 30.78
C GLY A 22 -5.42 23.40 29.63
N SER A 23 -4.61 24.24 28.94
CA SER A 23 -3.94 23.87 27.70
C SER A 23 -2.44 23.57 27.86
N GLN A 24 -1.92 23.45 29.06
CA GLN A 24 -0.47 23.33 29.32
C GLN A 24 -0.09 22.05 30.08
N GLY A 25 1.08 21.51 29.77
CA GLY A 25 1.70 20.39 30.45
C GLY A 25 0.95 19.07 30.29
N TRP A 26 0.92 18.25 31.35
CA TRP A 26 0.29 16.92 31.35
C TRP A 26 -1.23 16.99 31.09
N ARG A 27 -1.89 18.10 31.43
CA ARG A 27 -3.31 18.30 31.14
C ARG A 27 -3.62 18.25 29.67
N GLN A 28 -2.74 18.80 28.81
CA GLN A 28 -2.87 18.74 27.37
C GLN A 28 -2.76 17.31 26.84
N VAL A 29 -1.88 16.49 27.44
CA VAL A 29 -1.73 15.06 27.08
C VAL A 29 -3.01 14.29 27.38
N VAL A 30 -3.60 14.51 28.55
CA VAL A 30 -4.87 13.88 28.96
C VAL A 30 -6.04 14.38 28.08
N ALA A 31 -6.10 15.69 27.79
CA ALA A 31 -7.14 16.24 26.92
C ALA A 31 -7.09 15.71 25.48
N ARG A 32 -5.90 15.29 25.01
CA ARG A 32 -5.69 14.70 23.68
C ARG A 32 -5.83 13.17 23.68
N PHE A 33 -6.15 12.57 24.81
CA PHE A 33 -6.41 11.13 24.86
C PHE A 33 -7.65 10.80 24.03
N GLY A 34 -7.43 10.10 22.93
CA GLY A 34 -8.45 9.76 21.96
C GLY A 34 -8.68 8.25 21.90
N LEU A 35 -9.95 7.88 21.79
CA LEU A 35 -10.40 6.51 21.60
C LEU A 35 -11.09 6.38 20.24
N THR A 36 -10.79 5.30 19.53
CA THR A 36 -11.52 4.86 18.34
C THR A 36 -11.96 3.42 18.54
N TYR A 37 -13.10 3.08 17.95
CA TYR A 37 -13.59 1.71 17.93
C TYR A 37 -14.13 1.38 16.55
N ASP A 38 -13.69 0.25 16.01
CA ASP A 38 -14.11 -0.25 14.70
C ASP A 38 -14.60 -1.69 14.88
N MET A 39 -15.73 -2.04 14.27
CA MET A 39 -16.25 -3.40 14.20
C MET A 39 -16.60 -3.74 12.76
N GLU A 40 -16.16 -4.91 12.32
CA GLU A 40 -16.47 -5.47 11.01
C GLU A 40 -17.06 -6.86 11.18
N GLY A 41 -18.27 -7.07 10.71
CA GLY A 41 -18.89 -8.38 10.54
C GLY A 41 -18.73 -8.83 9.08
N LYS A 42 -18.09 -9.97 8.87
CA LYS A 42 -17.79 -10.49 7.52
C LYS A 42 -18.31 -11.90 7.35
N ASN A 43 -18.93 -12.14 6.20
CA ASN A 43 -19.34 -13.44 5.74
C ASN A 43 -18.77 -13.66 4.33
N GLN A 44 -17.95 -14.69 4.16
CA GLN A 44 -17.28 -14.99 2.89
C GLN A 44 -17.38 -16.46 2.58
N SER A 45 -17.71 -16.78 1.33
CA SER A 45 -17.63 -18.14 0.81
C SER A 45 -16.80 -18.18 -0.47
N THR A 46 -15.95 -19.20 -0.57
CA THR A 46 -15.17 -19.50 -1.78
C THR A 46 -15.55 -20.90 -2.22
N PHE A 47 -16.15 -21.03 -3.38
CA PHE A 47 -16.51 -22.31 -3.97
C PHE A 47 -16.31 -22.29 -5.48
N GLY A 48 -16.09 -23.44 -6.09
CA GLY A 48 -15.92 -23.57 -7.53
C GLY A 48 -17.23 -23.39 -8.29
N ASP A 49 -17.14 -22.98 -9.56
CA ASP A 49 -18.31 -22.71 -10.44
C ASP A 49 -19.21 -23.94 -10.62
N THR A 50 -18.68 -25.15 -10.48
CA THR A 50 -19.43 -26.41 -10.57
C THR A 50 -20.52 -26.54 -9.50
N LEU A 51 -20.28 -26.03 -8.28
CA LEU A 51 -21.26 -26.04 -7.20
C LEU A 51 -22.40 -25.05 -7.44
N LEU A 52 -22.14 -23.94 -8.13
CA LEU A 52 -23.17 -22.99 -8.56
C LEU A 52 -24.06 -23.59 -9.64
N GLN A 53 -23.51 -24.38 -10.57
CA GLN A 53 -24.28 -25.03 -11.63
C GLN A 53 -25.21 -26.12 -11.08
N GLN A 54 -24.83 -26.78 -10.01
CA GLN A 54 -25.63 -27.83 -9.38
C GLN A 54 -26.64 -27.33 -8.35
N PHE A 55 -26.63 -26.03 -8.01
CA PHE A 55 -27.52 -25.36 -7.03
C PHE A 55 -27.61 -26.13 -5.68
N ASP A 56 -26.51 -26.73 -5.23
CA ASP A 56 -26.47 -27.43 -3.95
C ASP A 56 -26.34 -26.42 -2.80
N LEU A 57 -27.48 -25.88 -2.36
CA LEU A 57 -27.56 -24.89 -1.29
C LEU A 57 -26.99 -25.38 0.05
N ALA A 58 -27.04 -26.70 0.30
CA ALA A 58 -26.51 -27.26 1.54
C ALA A 58 -24.97 -27.22 1.56
N ARG A 59 -24.32 -27.59 0.47
CA ARG A 59 -22.85 -27.49 0.31
C ARG A 59 -22.36 -26.05 0.22
N ILE A 60 -23.12 -25.18 -0.48
CA ILE A 60 -22.85 -23.75 -0.52
C ILE A 60 -22.88 -23.17 0.90
N GLY A 61 -23.93 -23.52 1.70
CA GLY A 61 -24.06 -23.10 3.10
C GLY A 61 -22.94 -23.59 4.01
N GLN A 62 -22.37 -24.76 3.72
CA GLN A 62 -21.23 -25.29 4.48
C GLN A 62 -19.92 -24.55 4.20
N GLY A 63 -19.77 -23.95 3.02
CA GLY A 63 -18.58 -23.20 2.61
C GLY A 63 -18.48 -21.77 3.17
N PHE A 64 -19.51 -21.28 3.88
CA PHE A 64 -19.47 -19.93 4.45
C PHE A 64 -18.58 -19.84 5.68
N LYS A 65 -17.65 -18.89 5.64
CA LYS A 65 -16.78 -18.49 6.75
C LYS A 65 -17.29 -17.18 7.33
N ASN A 66 -17.65 -17.20 8.60
CA ASN A 66 -18.24 -16.07 9.29
C ASN A 66 -17.35 -15.61 10.42
N GLY A 67 -17.38 -14.32 10.72
CA GLY A 67 -16.64 -13.76 11.85
C GLY A 67 -16.97 -12.31 12.11
N ILE A 68 -16.54 -11.85 13.28
CA ILE A 68 -16.65 -10.46 13.71
C ILE A 68 -15.28 -10.01 14.22
N SER A 69 -14.73 -8.96 13.60
CA SER A 69 -13.51 -8.32 14.06
C SER A 69 -13.85 -7.03 14.79
N GLN A 70 -13.30 -6.85 15.97
CA GLN A 70 -13.47 -5.67 16.80
C GLN A 70 -12.09 -5.09 17.13
N ARG A 71 -11.93 -3.77 16.92
CA ARG A 71 -10.67 -3.07 17.18
C ARG A 71 -10.93 -1.83 18.02
N ALA A 72 -10.26 -1.73 19.14
CA ALA A 72 -10.23 -0.54 19.97
C ALA A 72 -8.82 0.04 19.96
N THR A 73 -8.69 1.35 19.72
CA THR A 73 -7.39 2.03 19.75
C THR A 73 -7.47 3.24 20.67
N ALA A 74 -6.56 3.27 21.64
CA ALA A 74 -6.32 4.40 22.52
C ALA A 74 -5.00 5.06 22.15
N LYS A 75 -5.00 6.38 21.91
CA LYS A 75 -3.80 7.14 21.55
C LYS A 75 -3.80 8.52 22.18
N THR A 76 -2.61 9.04 22.44
CA THR A 76 -2.43 10.43 22.84
C THR A 76 -1.14 10.99 22.28
N THR A 77 -0.93 12.30 22.40
CA THR A 77 0.28 12.98 21.99
C THR A 77 0.78 13.89 23.10
N ALA A 78 1.98 13.65 23.56
CA ALA A 78 2.70 14.50 24.50
C ALA A 78 3.75 15.33 23.75
N GLY A 79 3.70 16.66 23.91
CA GLY A 79 4.69 17.56 23.35
C GLY A 79 5.65 18.06 24.42
N PHE A 80 6.95 17.95 24.18
CA PHE A 80 8.02 18.43 25.04
C PHE A 80 8.84 19.52 24.33
N PHE A 81 9.55 20.34 25.09
CA PHE A 81 10.40 21.41 24.57
C PHE A 81 9.67 22.32 23.53
N LYS A 82 8.55 22.92 23.92
CA LYS A 82 7.69 23.75 23.06
C LYS A 82 7.19 23.00 21.81
N ASN A 83 6.82 21.71 21.99
CA ASN A 83 6.36 20.80 20.93
C ASN A 83 7.43 20.40 19.89
N THR A 84 8.70 20.64 20.16
CA THR A 84 9.79 20.17 19.28
C THR A 84 9.91 18.65 19.30
N LEU A 85 9.85 18.04 20.50
CA LEU A 85 9.81 16.59 20.66
C LEU A 85 8.37 16.17 20.94
N LYS A 86 7.84 15.26 20.12
CA LYS A 86 6.50 14.67 20.27
C LYS A 86 6.63 13.19 20.59
N ILE A 87 5.99 12.76 21.67
CA ILE A 87 5.88 11.36 22.05
C ILE A 87 4.43 10.94 21.86
N ASN A 88 4.21 9.89 21.06
CA ASN A 88 2.90 9.42 20.65
C ASN A 88 2.72 7.96 21.12
N PRO A 89 2.28 7.71 22.36
CA PRO A 89 1.90 6.39 22.78
C PRO A 89 0.54 5.99 22.20
N SER A 90 0.42 4.73 21.80
CA SER A 90 -0.82 4.13 21.35
C SER A 90 -0.93 2.68 21.80
N ILE A 91 -2.13 2.27 22.12
CA ILE A 91 -2.50 0.91 22.46
C ILE A 91 -3.63 0.51 21.50
N THR A 92 -3.45 -0.59 20.80
CA THR A 92 -4.49 -1.17 19.95
C THR A 92 -4.77 -2.57 20.43
N TYR A 93 -6.03 -2.86 20.71
CA TYR A 93 -6.53 -4.20 20.97
C TYR A 93 -7.50 -4.58 19.88
N ARG A 94 -7.28 -5.76 19.27
CA ARG A 94 -8.19 -6.34 18.28
C ARG A 94 -8.58 -7.72 18.74
N ASN A 95 -9.86 -8.03 18.61
CA ASN A 95 -10.44 -9.31 18.89
C ASN A 95 -11.22 -9.79 17.66
N ASP A 96 -10.80 -10.92 17.09
CA ASP A 96 -11.44 -11.55 15.94
C ASP A 96 -12.18 -12.80 16.42
N LEU A 97 -13.49 -12.71 16.48
CA LEU A 97 -14.36 -13.85 16.73
C LEU A 97 -14.58 -14.58 15.40
N ASN A 98 -14.03 -15.77 15.28
CA ASN A 98 -14.19 -16.65 14.13
C ASN A 98 -15.12 -17.80 14.50
N PHE A 99 -16.08 -18.14 13.64
CA PHE A 99 -17.00 -19.27 13.83
C PHE A 99 -16.49 -20.56 13.20
N GLN A 100 -15.25 -20.54 12.75
CA GLN A 100 -14.57 -21.69 12.14
C GLN A 100 -13.08 -21.67 12.52
N THR A 101 -12.55 -22.83 12.87
CA THR A 101 -11.14 -23.04 13.20
C THR A 101 -10.61 -24.23 12.40
N VAL A 102 -9.30 -24.47 12.45
CA VAL A 102 -8.66 -25.61 11.82
C VAL A 102 -7.92 -26.46 12.85
N GLU A 103 -7.88 -27.75 12.58
CA GLU A 103 -7.02 -28.71 13.25
C GLU A 103 -6.26 -29.55 12.23
N LYS A 104 -4.99 -29.86 12.52
CA LYS A 104 -4.11 -30.61 11.63
C LYS A 104 -3.75 -31.94 12.23
N PHE A 105 -3.79 -32.97 11.39
CA PHE A 105 -3.48 -34.36 11.76
C PHE A 105 -2.46 -34.94 10.81
N ASN A 106 -1.68 -35.92 11.31
CA ASN A 106 -0.93 -36.79 10.43
C ASN A 106 -1.89 -37.74 9.74
N ASP A 107 -1.80 -37.84 8.43
CA ASP A 107 -2.54 -38.78 7.60
C ASP A 107 -1.57 -39.68 6.86
N SER A 108 -1.96 -40.92 6.58
CA SER A 108 -1.16 -41.88 5.86
C SER A 108 -1.99 -42.56 4.77
N THR A 109 -1.46 -42.60 3.57
CA THR A 109 -2.06 -43.29 2.45
C THR A 109 -1.14 -44.45 2.06
N ASP A 110 -1.68 -45.65 2.03
CA ASP A 110 -0.95 -46.82 1.61
C ASP A 110 -1.27 -47.14 0.14
N THR A 111 -0.30 -46.93 -0.73
CA THR A 111 -0.47 -47.16 -2.16
C THR A 111 0.58 -48.16 -2.60
N THR A 112 0.16 -49.35 -2.95
CA THR A 112 1.02 -50.47 -3.46
C THR A 112 2.19 -50.82 -2.54
N GLY A 113 1.95 -50.84 -1.19
CA GLY A 113 2.97 -51.25 -0.20
C GLY A 113 3.97 -50.15 0.18
N VAL A 114 3.72 -48.89 -0.25
CA VAL A 114 4.48 -47.71 0.19
C VAL A 114 3.56 -46.82 0.99
N THR A 115 3.84 -46.65 2.29
CA THR A 115 3.11 -45.71 3.17
C THR A 115 3.62 -44.32 2.95
N GLN A 116 2.76 -43.45 2.37
CA GLN A 116 3.05 -42.02 2.19
C GLN A 116 2.37 -41.22 3.31
N TYR A 117 3.14 -40.46 4.05
CA TYR A 117 2.65 -39.59 5.12
C TYR A 117 2.36 -38.19 4.60
N SER A 118 1.22 -37.63 5.01
CA SER A 118 0.79 -36.28 4.68
C SER A 118 0.19 -35.58 5.89
N VAL A 119 -0.01 -34.26 5.80
CA VAL A 119 -0.71 -33.50 6.81
C VAL A 119 -2.10 -33.16 6.32
N ARG A 120 -3.13 -33.70 6.98
CA ARG A 120 -4.52 -33.36 6.72
C ARG A 120 -4.93 -32.18 7.57
N THR A 121 -5.67 -31.26 6.98
CA THR A 121 -6.25 -30.08 7.66
C THR A 121 -7.76 -30.20 7.66
N ASP A 122 -8.35 -30.33 8.85
CA ASP A 122 -9.79 -30.41 9.03
C ASP A 122 -10.35 -29.06 9.48
N LEU A 123 -11.46 -28.66 8.87
CA LEU A 123 -12.20 -27.45 9.21
C LEU A 123 -13.25 -27.78 10.27
N LEU A 124 -13.11 -27.17 11.44
CA LEU A 124 -14.03 -27.32 12.56
C LEU A 124 -14.97 -26.13 12.60
N LYS A 125 -16.29 -26.38 12.64
CA LYS A 125 -17.31 -25.37 12.94
C LYS A 125 -17.36 -25.08 14.44
N GLN A 126 -16.28 -24.53 14.93
CA GLN A 126 -16.10 -24.18 16.34
C GLN A 126 -15.79 -22.70 16.46
N THR A 127 -16.46 -22.02 17.36
CA THR A 127 -16.16 -20.63 17.67
C THR A 127 -14.79 -20.50 18.34
N GLY A 128 -13.98 -19.64 17.78
CA GLY A 128 -12.65 -19.32 18.29
C GLY A 128 -12.42 -17.82 18.31
N MET A 129 -11.67 -17.35 19.30
CA MET A 129 -11.36 -15.96 19.51
C MET A 129 -9.87 -15.73 19.34
N ALA A 130 -9.48 -14.96 18.31
CA ALA A 130 -8.11 -14.54 18.07
C ALA A 130 -7.91 -13.13 18.61
N GLN A 131 -6.97 -12.97 19.55
CA GLN A 131 -6.73 -11.72 20.26
C GLN A 131 -5.40 -11.11 19.82
N TYR A 132 -5.36 -9.80 19.63
CA TYR A 132 -4.16 -9.08 19.24
C TYR A 132 -4.03 -7.84 20.13
N PHE A 133 -2.86 -7.68 20.68
CA PHE A 133 -2.49 -6.49 21.44
C PHE A 133 -1.24 -5.86 20.80
N ASN A 134 -1.27 -4.55 20.64
CA ASN A 134 -0.13 -3.80 20.14
C ASN A 134 0.04 -2.54 20.98
N PHE A 135 1.16 -2.45 21.68
CA PHE A 135 1.60 -1.25 22.35
C PHE A 135 2.72 -0.59 21.57
N THR A 136 2.55 0.66 21.20
CA THR A 136 3.55 1.42 20.44
C THR A 136 3.78 2.78 21.07
N VAL A 137 5.03 3.17 21.20
CA VAL A 137 5.45 4.53 21.59
C VAL A 137 6.41 5.05 20.56
N ASN A 138 6.10 6.17 19.91
CA ASN A 138 6.96 6.83 18.94
C ASN A 138 7.39 8.20 19.44
N ALA A 139 8.69 8.47 19.41
CA ALA A 139 9.28 9.78 19.67
C ALA A 139 9.74 10.38 18.34
N THR A 140 9.20 11.54 17.99
CA THR A 140 9.49 12.23 16.73
C THR A 140 9.89 13.67 17.02
N THR A 141 10.93 14.15 16.35
CA THR A 141 11.34 15.55 16.38
C THR A 141 11.55 16.09 14.97
N VAL A 142 11.54 17.41 14.82
CA VAL A 142 11.80 18.08 13.54
C VAL A 142 12.97 19.03 13.72
N LEU A 143 14.04 18.78 13.00
CA LEU A 143 15.26 19.59 13.01
C LEU A 143 15.39 20.35 11.70
N TYR A 144 15.73 21.62 11.80
CA TYR A 144 15.88 22.51 10.65
C TYR A 144 17.32 22.94 10.52
N SER A 145 17.92 22.75 9.34
CA SER A 145 19.24 23.26 8.99
C SER A 145 19.15 24.19 7.78
N TYR A 146 19.94 25.25 7.79
CA TYR A 146 19.94 26.26 6.74
C TYR A 146 21.38 26.46 6.25
N TYR A 147 21.57 26.21 4.94
CA TYR A 147 22.86 26.38 4.29
C TYR A 147 22.76 27.54 3.29
N LYS A 148 23.60 28.57 3.49
CA LYS A 148 23.68 29.71 2.57
C LYS A 148 24.74 29.46 1.52
N PHE A 149 24.35 29.48 0.26
CA PHE A 149 25.31 29.41 -0.84
C PHE A 149 25.82 30.82 -1.16
N ILE A 150 27.15 30.96 -1.18
CA ILE A 150 27.85 32.18 -1.56
C ILE A 150 27.91 32.22 -3.08
N GLY A 151 27.08 33.07 -3.72
CA GLY A 151 27.04 33.21 -5.17
C GLY A 151 26.09 34.33 -5.61
N LYS A 152 26.12 34.68 -6.91
CA LYS A 152 25.30 35.82 -7.48
C LYS A 152 23.78 35.71 -7.15
N LYS A 153 23.24 34.51 -6.94
CA LYS A 153 21.80 34.31 -6.69
C LYS A 153 21.42 34.23 -5.21
N LYS A 154 22.37 34.33 -4.28
CA LYS A 154 22.15 34.29 -2.80
C LYS A 154 21.08 33.22 -2.43
N SER A 155 21.31 31.98 -2.82
CA SER A 155 20.39 30.86 -2.58
C SER A 155 20.52 30.34 -1.15
N LEU A 156 19.39 29.93 -0.55
CA LEU A 156 19.32 29.34 0.78
C LEU A 156 18.75 27.91 0.64
N LEU A 157 19.53 26.91 1.03
CA LEU A 157 19.06 25.54 1.16
C LEU A 157 18.53 25.31 2.57
N ARG A 158 17.27 24.90 2.67
CA ARG A 158 16.63 24.43 3.89
C ARG A 158 16.60 22.92 3.88
N HIS A 159 17.19 22.30 4.89
CA HIS A 159 17.07 20.88 5.14
C HIS A 159 16.16 20.68 6.35
N VAL A 160 15.11 19.87 6.19
CA VAL A 160 14.22 19.43 7.27
C VAL A 160 14.50 17.97 7.52
N PHE A 161 15.01 17.67 8.71
CA PHE A 161 15.31 16.31 9.17
C PHE A 161 14.32 15.90 10.24
N THR A 162 13.57 14.82 10.00
CA THR A 162 12.55 14.32 10.92
C THR A 162 12.88 12.87 11.31
N PRO A 163 13.72 12.68 12.35
CA PRO A 163 13.96 11.37 12.92
C PRO A 163 12.79 10.93 13.79
N THR A 164 12.47 9.65 13.71
CA THR A 164 11.50 8.99 14.58
C THR A 164 12.13 7.72 15.15
N ILE A 165 12.06 7.56 16.45
CA ILE A 165 12.44 6.33 17.14
C ILE A 165 11.18 5.83 17.86
N GLY A 166 10.88 4.55 17.73
CA GLY A 166 9.74 3.93 18.35
C GLY A 166 10.06 2.64 19.07
N TYR A 167 9.19 2.27 19.96
CA TYR A 167 9.17 0.95 20.58
C TYR A 167 7.79 0.34 20.38
N THR A 168 7.76 -0.90 19.88
CA THR A 168 6.51 -1.65 19.66
C THR A 168 6.62 -3.00 20.35
N TYR A 169 5.61 -3.34 21.14
CA TYR A 169 5.47 -4.65 21.78
C TYR A 169 4.17 -5.30 21.34
N ILE A 170 4.29 -6.51 20.79
CA ILE A 170 3.18 -7.33 20.31
C ILE A 170 3.32 -8.71 20.94
N PRO A 171 2.61 -8.99 22.05
CA PRO A 171 2.59 -10.32 22.66
C PRO A 171 1.79 -11.29 21.77
N ASN A 172 2.21 -12.52 21.74
CA ASN A 172 1.41 -13.60 21.15
C ASN A 172 0.34 -14.05 22.12
N LEU A 173 -0.88 -13.54 21.95
CA LEU A 173 -2.05 -13.91 22.75
C LEU A 173 -2.77 -15.16 22.20
N ASN A 174 -2.33 -15.66 21.04
CA ASN A 174 -2.91 -16.82 20.39
C ASN A 174 -1.87 -17.95 20.34
N PRO A 175 -1.86 -18.86 21.32
CA PRO A 175 -0.85 -19.92 21.36
C PRO A 175 -0.91 -20.76 20.08
N ASN A 176 0.28 -20.97 19.49
CA ASN A 176 0.42 -21.82 18.32
C ASN A 176 0.11 -23.27 18.68
N GLN A 177 -0.54 -23.98 17.77
CA GLN A 177 -0.67 -25.43 17.84
C GLN A 177 0.59 -26.07 17.26
N THR A 178 0.97 -27.23 17.79
CA THR A 178 2.17 -27.96 17.35
C THR A 178 1.77 -29.35 16.92
N LEU A 179 2.12 -29.74 15.71
CA LEU A 179 1.96 -31.11 15.20
C LEU A 179 3.34 -31.72 14.95
N ASN A 180 3.62 -32.85 15.58
CA ASN A 180 4.79 -33.65 15.26
C ASN A 180 4.52 -34.39 13.97
N VAL A 181 5.06 -33.88 12.86
CA VAL A 181 4.87 -34.50 11.53
C VAL A 181 5.76 -35.68 11.40
N VAL A 182 5.17 -36.83 10.99
CA VAL A 182 5.91 -38.07 10.77
C VAL A 182 6.96 -37.86 9.67
N ASN A 183 8.19 -38.32 9.94
CA ASN A 183 9.35 -38.17 9.04
C ASN A 183 9.86 -36.74 8.81
N ALA A 184 9.38 -35.72 9.57
CA ALA A 184 9.93 -34.38 9.53
C ALA A 184 10.89 -34.15 10.72
N SER A 185 12.00 -33.48 10.47
CA SER A 185 12.99 -33.14 11.49
C SER A 185 12.50 -32.11 12.52
N ASN A 186 11.50 -31.31 12.18
CA ASN A 186 10.98 -30.27 13.03
C ASN A 186 9.44 -30.35 13.11
N PRO A 187 8.85 -30.07 14.28
CA PRO A 187 7.41 -30.00 14.43
C PRO A 187 6.81 -28.86 13.59
N LEU A 188 5.61 -29.06 13.08
CA LEU A 188 4.83 -28.04 12.37
C LEU A 188 4.07 -27.18 13.38
N ASN A 189 4.43 -25.92 13.48
CA ASN A 189 3.67 -24.94 14.24
C ASN A 189 2.64 -24.25 13.34
N TYR A 190 1.38 -24.25 13.77
CA TYR A 190 0.29 -23.64 13.00
C TYR A 190 -0.67 -22.87 13.91
N SER A 191 -1.44 -21.98 13.33
CA SER A 191 -2.53 -21.29 14.00
C SER A 191 -3.86 -21.98 13.72
N ARG A 192 -4.67 -22.18 14.75
CA ARG A 192 -6.06 -22.67 14.60
C ARG A 192 -6.95 -21.75 13.76
N PHE A 193 -6.50 -20.52 13.49
CA PHE A 193 -7.24 -19.50 12.73
C PHE A 193 -6.73 -19.30 11.29
N GLU A 194 -5.79 -20.12 10.80
CA GLU A 194 -5.15 -19.88 9.48
C GLU A 194 -6.12 -19.94 8.30
N GLN A 195 -7.25 -20.65 8.41
CA GLN A 195 -8.27 -20.73 7.38
C GLN A 195 -9.61 -20.08 7.79
N SER A 196 -9.63 -19.37 8.90
CA SER A 196 -10.80 -18.59 9.34
C SER A 196 -11.06 -17.40 8.43
N VAL A 197 -12.22 -16.73 8.58
CA VAL A 197 -12.53 -15.51 7.81
C VAL A 197 -11.58 -14.36 8.16
N TYR A 198 -11.19 -14.25 9.43
CA TYR A 198 -10.08 -13.41 9.89
C TYR A 198 -8.87 -14.32 10.15
N ALA A 199 -8.23 -14.71 9.04
CA ALA A 199 -7.13 -15.64 9.09
C ALA A 199 -5.89 -15.05 9.77
N SER A 200 -5.22 -15.84 10.60
CA SER A 200 -3.90 -15.53 11.12
C SER A 200 -3.01 -16.77 11.09
N GLY A 201 -1.75 -16.59 10.71
CA GLY A 201 -0.72 -17.62 10.80
C GLY A 201 -0.20 -17.79 12.22
N ALA A 202 0.70 -18.75 12.39
CA ALA A 202 1.49 -18.89 13.61
C ALA A 202 2.32 -17.62 13.86
N THR A 203 2.28 -17.12 15.08
CA THR A 203 2.96 -15.88 15.47
C THR A 203 3.79 -16.11 16.73
N ASN A 204 4.79 -15.24 16.92
CA ASN A 204 5.59 -15.19 18.15
C ASN A 204 5.51 -13.79 18.75
N ASP A 205 5.92 -13.68 20.00
CA ASP A 205 6.09 -12.37 20.64
C ASP A 205 7.05 -11.51 19.84
N GLN A 206 6.76 -10.21 19.74
CA GLN A 206 7.64 -9.25 19.08
C GLN A 206 7.92 -8.07 20.01
N SER A 207 9.19 -7.68 20.07
CA SER A 207 9.65 -6.51 20.82
C SER A 207 10.60 -5.69 19.93
N LEU A 208 10.02 -4.72 19.22
CA LEU A 208 10.68 -4.00 18.14
C LEU A 208 11.10 -2.60 18.60
N ILE A 209 12.36 -2.27 18.38
CA ILE A 209 12.81 -0.87 18.34
C ILE A 209 12.78 -0.44 16.88
N THR A 210 11.91 0.48 16.54
CA THR A 210 11.72 0.99 15.17
C THR A 210 12.47 2.32 15.03
N PHE A 211 13.04 2.56 13.87
CA PHE A 211 13.65 3.85 13.54
C PHE A 211 13.33 4.23 12.10
N SER A 212 13.09 5.52 11.92
CA SER A 212 12.91 6.10 10.60
C SER A 212 13.52 7.50 10.56
N MET A 213 14.03 7.86 9.40
CA MET A 213 14.60 9.17 9.12
C MET A 213 13.98 9.71 7.85
N ASN A 214 13.31 10.85 7.94
CA ASN A 214 12.76 11.53 6.79
C ASN A 214 13.52 12.84 6.56
N ASN A 215 13.93 13.08 5.32
CA ASN A 215 14.68 14.26 4.92
C ASN A 215 13.96 14.98 3.77
N THR A 216 13.82 16.28 3.88
CA THR A 216 13.29 17.15 2.82
C THR A 216 14.28 18.27 2.55
N PHE A 217 14.55 18.55 1.27
CA PHE A 217 15.48 19.62 0.86
C PHE A 217 14.76 20.63 -0.03
N GLU A 218 14.71 21.88 0.41
CA GLU A 218 14.08 22.99 -0.27
C GLU A 218 15.10 24.10 -0.57
N LEU A 219 15.17 24.53 -1.82
CA LEU A 219 15.99 25.66 -2.24
C LEU A 219 15.13 26.93 -2.34
N LYS A 220 15.47 27.98 -1.57
CA LYS A 220 14.92 29.30 -1.70
C LYS A 220 15.87 30.18 -2.50
N GLN A 221 15.43 30.67 -3.64
CA GLN A 221 16.21 31.48 -4.56
C GLN A 221 15.53 32.79 -4.88
N LYS A 222 16.27 33.90 -4.98
CA LYS A 222 15.70 35.16 -5.44
C LYS A 222 15.14 35.04 -6.86
N SER A 223 13.94 35.56 -7.07
CA SER A 223 13.25 35.52 -8.35
C SER A 223 12.72 36.91 -8.70
N ALA A 224 13.18 37.46 -9.82
CA ALA A 224 12.66 38.75 -10.33
C ALA A 224 11.22 38.62 -10.89
N ARG A 225 10.75 37.38 -11.12
CA ARG A 225 9.39 37.09 -11.66
C ARG A 225 8.31 37.07 -10.58
N ASP A 226 8.69 36.84 -9.32
CA ASP A 226 7.75 36.87 -8.20
C ASP A 226 7.80 38.24 -7.55
N THR A 227 6.84 39.08 -7.89
CA THR A 227 6.73 40.48 -7.40
C THR A 227 6.16 40.55 -5.99
N VAL A 228 5.54 39.48 -5.48
CA VAL A 228 4.89 39.44 -4.16
C VAL A 228 5.88 39.05 -3.07
N THR A 229 6.59 37.94 -3.26
CA THR A 229 7.52 37.40 -2.23
C THR A 229 8.98 37.66 -2.57
N GLY A 230 9.31 37.95 -3.83
CA GLY A 230 10.68 38.18 -4.33
C GLY A 230 11.54 36.91 -4.32
N PHE A 231 10.96 35.72 -3.99
CA PHE A 231 11.67 34.47 -3.85
C PHE A 231 10.89 33.31 -4.45
N LYS A 232 11.58 32.44 -5.16
CA LYS A 232 11.07 31.15 -5.63
C LYS A 232 11.53 30.04 -4.69
N LYS A 233 10.60 29.22 -4.21
CA LYS A 233 10.89 27.98 -3.46
C LYS A 233 10.87 26.81 -4.44
N ILE A 234 11.92 26.01 -4.44
CA ILE A 234 12.06 24.82 -5.29
C ILE A 234 12.33 23.66 -4.34
N LYS A 235 11.48 22.66 -4.33
CA LYS A 235 11.76 21.40 -3.64
C LYS A 235 12.77 20.62 -4.46
N LEU A 236 13.96 20.38 -3.91
CA LEU A 236 14.99 19.57 -4.56
C LEU A 236 14.75 18.09 -4.30
N ILE A 237 14.44 17.75 -3.04
CA ILE A 237 14.07 16.41 -2.63
C ILE A 237 12.81 16.57 -1.76
N ASP A 238 11.69 16.05 -2.24
CA ASP A 238 10.41 16.11 -1.51
C ASP A 238 10.45 15.23 -0.28
N ASN A 239 11.03 14.04 -0.42
CA ASN A 239 11.24 13.09 0.66
C ASN A 239 12.42 12.16 0.34
N PHE A 240 13.29 11.97 1.31
CA PHE A 240 14.24 10.88 1.36
C PHE A 240 14.12 10.21 2.72
N SER A 241 13.64 8.97 2.73
CA SER A 241 13.42 8.22 3.96
C SER A 241 14.19 6.92 3.99
N ILE A 242 14.65 6.58 5.18
CA ILE A 242 15.22 5.28 5.52
C ILE A 242 14.54 4.81 6.78
N SER A 243 14.13 3.54 6.82
CA SER A 243 13.49 2.94 7.99
C SER A 243 13.90 1.49 8.18
N GLY A 244 13.87 1.05 9.42
CA GLY A 244 14.15 -0.31 9.82
C GLY A 244 13.70 -0.55 11.26
N ASN A 245 13.92 -1.76 11.73
CA ASN A 245 13.63 -2.15 13.10
C ASN A 245 14.68 -3.12 13.64
N TYR A 246 14.78 -3.18 14.96
CA TYR A 246 15.56 -4.15 15.69
C TYR A 246 14.65 -4.95 16.61
N ASP A 247 14.54 -6.25 16.36
CA ASP A 247 13.72 -7.16 17.17
C ASP A 247 14.54 -7.75 18.30
N ARG A 248 14.16 -7.43 19.55
CA ARG A 248 14.87 -7.87 20.74
C ARG A 248 14.68 -9.35 21.04
N LEU A 249 13.51 -9.90 20.69
CA LEU A 249 13.13 -11.27 21.00
C LEU A 249 13.59 -12.29 19.97
N LYS A 250 13.97 -11.82 18.79
CA LYS A 250 14.49 -12.70 17.75
C LYS A 250 15.88 -13.25 18.13
N ASP A 251 16.12 -14.54 17.94
CA ASP A 251 17.39 -15.16 18.30
C ASP A 251 18.53 -14.70 17.41
N THR A 252 18.28 -14.59 16.10
CA THR A 252 19.30 -14.26 15.10
C THR A 252 18.76 -13.23 14.11
N MET A 253 19.65 -12.48 13.47
CA MET A 253 19.29 -11.41 12.51
C MET A 253 18.28 -10.42 13.12
N LYS A 254 18.61 -9.93 14.32
CA LYS A 254 17.75 -9.02 15.09
C LYS A 254 17.48 -7.71 14.38
N LEU A 255 18.41 -7.21 13.57
CA LEU A 255 18.25 -6.00 12.76
C LEU A 255 17.51 -6.37 11.47
N SER A 256 16.48 -5.63 11.11
CA SER A 256 15.77 -5.81 9.85
C SER A 256 16.58 -5.31 8.65
N ASP A 257 16.17 -5.68 7.48
CA ASP A 257 16.56 -4.96 6.27
C ASP A 257 16.03 -3.51 6.33
N PHE A 258 16.75 -2.60 5.67
CA PHE A 258 16.38 -1.18 5.61
C PHE A 258 15.52 -0.93 4.38
N ASN A 259 14.36 -0.33 4.59
CA ASN A 259 13.55 0.22 3.51
C ASN A 259 13.99 1.65 3.25
N TRP A 260 14.23 1.98 2.00
CA TRP A 260 14.56 3.34 1.57
C TRP A 260 13.61 3.82 0.49
N ASN A 261 13.34 5.11 0.50
CA ASN A 261 12.50 5.77 -0.50
C ASN A 261 13.04 7.17 -0.76
N ILE A 262 13.11 7.56 -2.02
CA ILE A 262 13.43 8.92 -2.44
C ILE A 262 12.40 9.41 -3.45
N ARG A 263 11.93 10.64 -3.26
CA ARG A 263 11.02 11.33 -4.17
C ARG A 263 11.56 12.71 -4.50
N ILE A 264 11.62 13.02 -5.78
CA ILE A 264 12.14 14.28 -6.32
C ILE A 264 11.14 14.81 -7.35
N SER A 265 10.62 16.01 -7.15
CA SER A 265 9.71 16.69 -8.09
C SER A 265 10.23 18.10 -8.37
N PRO A 266 11.34 18.26 -9.12
CA PRO A 266 11.99 19.54 -9.32
C PRO A 266 11.16 20.51 -10.20
N LEU A 267 10.28 19.93 -11.02
CA LEU A 267 9.35 20.63 -11.89
C LEU A 267 7.95 19.99 -11.74
N GLN A 268 6.91 20.79 -11.92
CA GLN A 268 5.52 20.29 -11.88
C GLN A 268 5.25 19.17 -12.89
N ALA A 269 5.98 19.17 -14.01
CA ALA A 269 5.84 18.17 -15.07
C ALA A 269 6.67 16.90 -14.83
N LEU A 270 7.69 16.92 -13.97
CA LEU A 270 8.65 15.83 -13.78
C LEU A 270 8.58 15.31 -12.35
N ASN A 271 8.33 14.04 -12.21
CA ASN A 271 8.34 13.31 -10.94
C ASN A 271 9.29 12.11 -11.06
N PHE A 272 10.20 11.99 -10.13
CA PHE A 272 11.09 10.86 -9.97
C PHE A 272 10.89 10.25 -8.60
N GLN A 273 10.72 8.94 -8.55
CA GLN A 273 10.60 8.18 -7.31
C GLN A 273 11.48 6.94 -7.40
N ALA A 274 12.25 6.68 -6.36
CA ALA A 274 12.96 5.42 -6.21
C ALA A 274 12.73 4.86 -4.82
N SER A 275 12.63 3.55 -4.71
CA SER A 275 12.46 2.85 -3.45
C SER A 275 13.10 1.47 -3.54
N GLY A 276 13.39 0.89 -2.40
CA GLY A 276 13.96 -0.45 -2.37
C GLY A 276 14.25 -0.94 -0.97
N VAL A 277 14.83 -2.12 -0.93
CA VAL A 277 15.24 -2.81 0.29
C VAL A 277 16.74 -3.06 0.25
N TYR A 278 17.41 -2.72 1.33
CA TYR A 278 18.82 -2.89 1.53
C TYR A 278 19.07 -3.78 2.74
N SER A 279 19.83 -4.87 2.55
CA SER A 279 20.18 -5.80 3.61
C SER A 279 21.59 -5.56 4.12
N PRO A 280 21.78 -5.40 5.45
CA PRO A 280 23.10 -5.26 6.05
C PRO A 280 23.82 -6.60 6.22
N TYR A 281 23.16 -7.73 5.91
CA TYR A 281 23.69 -9.08 6.13
C TYR A 281 24.40 -9.65 4.91
N ASN A 282 25.28 -10.59 5.18
CA ASN A 282 25.88 -11.45 4.16
C ASN A 282 24.90 -12.50 3.65
N TRP A 283 25.22 -13.04 2.49
CA TRP A 283 24.46 -14.08 1.81
C TRP A 283 25.38 -15.25 1.45
N ASN A 284 24.87 -16.46 1.65
CA ASN A 284 25.52 -17.65 1.15
C ASN A 284 25.23 -17.76 -0.36
N ASP A 285 26.29 -17.67 -1.13
CA ASP A 285 26.23 -17.65 -2.59
C ASP A 285 25.73 -18.99 -3.19
N SER A 286 25.88 -20.10 -2.46
CA SER A 286 25.46 -21.42 -2.93
C SER A 286 23.98 -21.70 -2.66
N THR A 287 23.47 -21.23 -1.51
CA THR A 287 22.09 -21.49 -1.09
C THR A 287 21.16 -20.31 -1.35
N GLY A 288 21.69 -19.12 -1.66
CA GLY A 288 20.92 -17.90 -1.77
C GLY A 288 20.27 -17.46 -0.45
N ALA A 289 20.70 -18.01 0.67
CA ALA A 289 20.16 -17.72 1.98
C ALA A 289 20.97 -16.61 2.69
N LYS A 290 20.26 -15.81 3.48
CA LYS A 290 20.86 -14.80 4.34
C LYS A 290 21.70 -15.46 5.45
N VAL A 291 22.92 -14.97 5.70
CA VAL A 291 23.81 -15.46 6.75
C VAL A 291 23.68 -14.55 7.98
N LYS A 292 23.91 -15.10 9.17
CA LYS A 292 23.77 -14.39 10.46
C LYS A 292 24.79 -13.26 10.68
N GLU A 293 25.74 -13.07 9.76
CA GLU A 293 26.84 -12.13 9.87
C GLU A 293 26.56 -10.85 9.07
N PHE A 294 26.99 -9.72 9.63
CA PHE A 294 26.93 -8.46 8.91
C PHE A 294 27.97 -8.42 7.77
N ALA A 295 27.57 -7.90 6.62
CA ALA A 295 28.44 -7.80 5.44
C ALA A 295 29.70 -6.97 5.69
N ILE A 296 29.65 -5.97 6.55
CA ILE A 296 30.76 -5.10 6.91
C ILE A 296 31.90 -5.86 7.60
N ASN A 297 31.57 -6.91 8.37
CA ASN A 297 32.56 -7.66 9.12
C ASN A 297 33.44 -8.55 8.23
N GLU A 298 32.86 -9.04 7.13
CA GLU A 298 33.55 -10.03 6.30
C GLU A 298 34.31 -9.42 5.11
N ARG A 299 33.76 -8.38 4.49
CA ARG A 299 34.30 -7.85 3.21
C ARG A 299 34.48 -6.32 3.18
N GLY A 300 34.28 -5.63 4.28
CA GLY A 300 34.25 -4.16 4.30
C GLY A 300 33.16 -3.54 3.45
N LYS A 301 32.13 -4.32 3.05
CA LYS A 301 30.94 -3.87 2.32
C LYS A 301 29.85 -3.54 3.31
N LEU A 302 29.15 -2.44 3.09
CA LEU A 302 28.07 -2.01 3.97
C LEU A 302 26.86 -2.98 3.94
N GLY A 303 26.68 -3.77 2.89
CA GLY A 303 25.57 -4.69 2.68
C GLY A 303 25.22 -4.82 1.19
N ARG A 304 23.99 -5.21 0.87
CA ARG A 304 23.55 -5.33 -0.54
C ARG A 304 22.09 -4.86 -0.73
N PHE A 305 21.81 -4.35 -1.90
CA PHE A 305 20.43 -4.11 -2.35
C PHE A 305 19.78 -5.45 -2.70
N LEU A 306 18.54 -5.64 -2.23
CA LEU A 306 17.75 -6.83 -2.54
C LEU A 306 16.82 -6.56 -3.73
N ASN A 307 16.15 -5.43 -3.68
CA ASN A 307 15.35 -4.92 -4.76
C ASN A 307 15.41 -3.40 -4.80
N SER A 308 15.17 -2.84 -5.96
CA SER A 308 15.02 -1.40 -6.14
C SER A 308 14.08 -1.13 -7.30
N THR A 309 13.15 -0.21 -7.09
CA THR A 309 12.22 0.25 -8.11
C THR A 309 12.46 1.72 -8.38
N PHE A 310 12.61 2.09 -9.63
CA PHE A 310 12.78 3.47 -10.11
C PHE A 310 11.59 3.80 -10.98
N SER A 311 10.90 4.88 -10.67
CA SER A 311 9.76 5.38 -11.43
C SER A 311 10.00 6.82 -11.83
N THR A 312 9.91 7.11 -13.12
CA THR A 312 10.02 8.47 -13.66
C THR A 312 8.75 8.81 -14.40
N GLY A 313 8.07 9.86 -13.98
CA GLY A 313 6.88 10.38 -14.64
C GLY A 313 7.11 11.75 -15.25
N PHE A 314 6.69 11.93 -16.50
CA PHE A 314 6.74 13.22 -17.18
C PHE A 314 5.38 13.52 -17.80
N THR A 315 4.79 14.67 -17.43
CA THR A 315 3.45 15.06 -17.89
C THR A 315 3.53 16.35 -18.70
N LEU A 316 3.03 16.27 -19.94
CA LEU A 316 2.81 17.41 -20.82
C LEU A 316 1.33 17.76 -20.85
N THR A 317 1.02 19.04 -20.74
CA THR A 317 -0.35 19.55 -20.81
C THR A 317 -0.40 20.84 -21.62
N SER A 318 -1.57 21.19 -22.15
CA SER A 318 -1.75 22.49 -22.79
C SER A 318 -1.59 23.62 -21.74
N LYS A 319 -1.04 24.76 -22.16
CA LYS A 319 -0.74 25.91 -21.28
C LYS A 319 -1.96 26.45 -20.50
N LYS A 320 -3.17 26.30 -21.02
CA LYS A 320 -4.42 26.73 -20.35
C LYS A 320 -4.87 25.80 -19.23
N SER A 321 -4.36 24.57 -19.17
CA SER A 321 -4.86 23.53 -18.28
C SER A 321 -4.20 23.51 -16.92
N LEU A 322 -2.97 24.03 -16.77
CA LEU A 322 -2.25 24.01 -15.48
C LEU A 322 -2.92 24.84 -14.38
N ALA A 323 -3.42 26.03 -14.71
CA ALA A 323 -4.13 26.88 -13.75
C ALA A 323 -5.51 26.29 -13.38
N LYS A 324 -6.22 25.70 -14.35
CA LYS A 324 -7.53 25.08 -14.13
C LYS A 324 -7.46 23.74 -13.42
N LEU A 325 -6.40 22.94 -13.63
CA LEU A 325 -6.16 21.71 -12.86
C LEU A 325 -5.95 22.00 -11.37
N GLN A 326 -5.25 23.09 -11.06
CA GLN A 326 -5.06 23.53 -9.69
C GLN A 326 -6.40 23.94 -9.06
N ASP A 327 -7.19 24.75 -9.77
CA ASP A 327 -8.52 25.23 -9.32
C ASP A 327 -9.53 24.07 -9.14
N VAL A 328 -9.49 23.07 -10.04
CA VAL A 328 -10.32 21.85 -9.92
C VAL A 328 -9.88 21.00 -8.73
N LYS A 329 -8.58 20.87 -8.52
CA LYS A 329 -8.03 20.11 -7.38
C LYS A 329 -8.35 20.78 -6.05
N ASP A 330 -8.20 22.11 -5.98
CA ASP A 330 -8.51 22.91 -4.78
C ASP A 330 -10.02 22.86 -4.47
N LYS A 331 -10.89 22.91 -5.47
CA LYS A 331 -12.35 22.74 -5.32
C LYS A 331 -12.77 21.31 -4.95
N MET A 332 -12.02 20.29 -5.37
CA MET A 332 -12.24 18.91 -4.97
C MET A 332 -11.80 18.63 -3.54
N GLU A 333 -10.74 19.29 -3.06
CA GLU A 333 -10.30 19.19 -1.67
C GLU A 333 -11.27 19.93 -0.71
N GLU A 334 -11.97 20.96 -1.19
CA GLU A 334 -12.93 21.75 -0.40
C GLU A 334 -14.31 21.08 -0.29
N ASN A 335 -14.71 20.29 -1.29
CA ASN A 335 -15.97 19.54 -1.33
C ASN A 335 -15.75 18.03 -1.16
N TRP A 336 -15.46 17.59 0.05
CA TRP A 336 -15.35 16.19 0.43
C TRP A 336 -16.72 15.51 0.46
N ASN A 337 -17.34 15.31 -0.71
CA ASN A 337 -18.65 14.68 -0.88
C ASN A 337 -18.52 13.22 -1.34
N SER A 338 -19.59 12.43 -1.14
CA SER A 338 -19.75 11.04 -1.59
C SER A 338 -19.43 10.81 -3.07
N ASP A 339 -19.61 11.82 -3.89
CA ASP A 339 -19.30 11.81 -5.32
C ASP A 339 -17.77 11.66 -5.58
N TYR A 340 -16.92 12.18 -4.68
CA TYR A 340 -15.47 12.05 -4.80
C TYR A 340 -15.00 10.61 -4.66
N GLN A 341 -15.58 9.84 -3.74
CA GLN A 341 -15.25 8.42 -3.59
C GLN A 341 -15.70 7.59 -4.79
N TYR A 342 -16.84 7.94 -5.37
CA TYR A 342 -17.32 7.30 -6.60
C TYR A 342 -16.37 7.55 -7.77
N PHE A 343 -15.88 8.77 -7.95
CA PHE A 343 -14.93 9.13 -9.00
C PHE A 343 -13.52 8.56 -8.78
N LEU A 344 -13.08 8.33 -7.54
CA LEU A 344 -11.83 7.62 -7.25
C LEU A 344 -11.89 6.15 -7.66
N LEU A 345 -13.08 5.53 -7.52
CA LEU A 345 -13.32 4.15 -7.95
C LEU A 345 -13.55 4.02 -9.47
N HIS A 346 -13.97 5.13 -10.10
CA HIS A 346 -14.29 5.20 -11.53
C HIS A 346 -13.60 6.38 -12.21
N PRO A 347 -12.24 6.38 -12.26
CA PRO A 347 -11.47 7.47 -12.86
C PRO A 347 -11.77 7.69 -14.34
N GLU A 348 -12.29 6.68 -15.04
CA GLU A 348 -12.76 6.76 -16.41
C GLU A 348 -13.96 7.70 -16.61
N GLN A 349 -14.69 8.00 -15.53
CA GLN A 349 -15.85 8.90 -15.58
C GLN A 349 -15.48 10.36 -15.29
N MET A 350 -14.28 10.63 -14.78
CA MET A 350 -13.74 11.99 -14.58
C MET A 350 -13.21 12.59 -15.89
N VAL A 351 -14.06 12.80 -16.85
CA VAL A 351 -13.66 13.36 -18.13
C VAL A 351 -13.81 14.88 -18.12
N SER A 352 -12.69 15.59 -17.97
CA SER A 352 -12.66 17.04 -18.15
C SER A 352 -12.47 17.39 -19.62
N PHE A 353 -13.51 17.93 -20.25
CA PHE A 353 -13.47 18.41 -21.64
C PHE A 353 -12.79 19.79 -21.78
N GLU A 354 -12.51 20.44 -20.68
CA GLU A 354 -11.86 21.77 -20.68
C GLU A 354 -10.36 21.71 -20.91
N ILE A 355 -9.74 20.52 -20.76
CA ILE A 355 -8.32 20.29 -20.98
C ILE A 355 -8.15 19.82 -22.42
N PRO A 356 -7.58 20.65 -23.33
CA PRO A 356 -7.46 20.29 -24.75
C PRO A 356 -6.66 19.01 -24.98
N TRP A 357 -5.54 18.84 -24.26
CA TRP A 357 -4.77 17.60 -24.30
C TRP A 357 -3.83 17.47 -23.11
N LYS A 358 -3.57 16.23 -22.74
CA LYS A 358 -2.59 15.83 -21.74
C LYS A 358 -1.89 14.56 -22.23
N ALA A 359 -0.59 14.47 -22.04
CA ALA A 359 0.19 13.27 -22.28
C ALA A 359 1.09 13.01 -21.07
N THR A 360 1.06 11.81 -20.54
CA THR A 360 1.88 11.38 -19.41
C THR A 360 2.72 10.19 -19.84
N PHE A 361 4.01 10.29 -19.65
CA PHE A 361 4.98 9.22 -19.86
C PHE A 361 5.40 8.72 -18.49
N SER A 362 5.30 7.43 -18.25
CA SER A 362 5.72 6.80 -17.00
C SER A 362 6.67 5.65 -17.32
N HIS A 363 7.92 5.77 -16.91
CA HIS A 363 8.94 4.74 -17.07
C HIS A 363 9.22 4.11 -15.70
N ASN A 364 9.07 2.80 -15.61
CA ASN A 364 9.33 2.03 -14.41
C ASN A 364 10.43 1.02 -14.69
N VAL A 365 11.41 0.98 -13.79
CA VAL A 365 12.50 0.01 -13.78
C VAL A 365 12.47 -0.70 -12.44
N THR A 366 12.28 -2.00 -12.44
CA THR A 366 12.38 -2.84 -11.26
C THR A 366 13.62 -3.71 -11.37
N TRP A 367 14.52 -3.54 -10.42
CA TRP A 367 15.73 -4.31 -10.31
C TRP A 367 15.63 -5.23 -9.10
N ASN A 368 15.60 -6.53 -9.36
CA ASN A 368 15.60 -7.58 -8.34
C ASN A 368 16.91 -8.34 -8.43
N ILE A 369 17.58 -8.50 -7.30
CA ILE A 369 18.77 -9.34 -7.20
C ILE A 369 18.28 -10.72 -6.80
N ASN A 370 18.39 -11.71 -7.69
CA ASN A 370 18.05 -13.09 -7.38
C ASN A 370 19.00 -13.61 -6.29
N GLN A 371 18.41 -14.25 -5.30
CA GLN A 371 19.13 -14.81 -4.16
C GLN A 371 19.98 -16.03 -4.57
N PHE A 372 19.62 -16.70 -5.65
CA PHE A 372 20.32 -17.87 -6.16
C PHE A 372 21.38 -17.44 -7.18
N ARG A 373 22.61 -17.81 -6.94
CA ARG A 373 23.64 -17.69 -7.96
C ARG A 373 23.45 -18.70 -9.07
N SER A 374 23.52 -18.20 -10.29
CA SER A 374 23.68 -19.05 -11.46
C SER A 374 25.12 -19.60 -11.48
N ILE A 375 25.28 -20.80 -12.04
CA ILE A 375 26.57 -21.44 -12.32
C ILE A 375 27.53 -20.38 -12.89
N GLY A 376 28.65 -20.12 -12.23
CA GLY A 376 29.67 -19.16 -12.69
C GLY A 376 29.85 -17.88 -11.85
N ASN A 377 29.42 -17.85 -10.61
CA ASN A 377 29.73 -16.78 -9.62
C ASN A 377 29.20 -15.35 -9.93
N ARG A 378 28.25 -15.19 -10.83
CA ARG A 378 27.63 -13.88 -11.13
C ARG A 378 26.28 -13.76 -10.44
N GLU A 379 26.06 -12.64 -9.73
CA GLU A 379 24.75 -12.28 -9.23
C GLU A 379 23.81 -12.11 -10.43
N ARG A 380 22.76 -12.93 -10.51
CA ARG A 380 21.76 -12.80 -11.56
C ARG A 380 20.75 -11.76 -11.11
N SER A 381 20.93 -10.54 -11.58
CA SER A 381 19.92 -9.50 -11.42
C SER A 381 18.87 -9.62 -12.52
N ASN A 382 17.62 -9.52 -12.17
CA ASN A 382 16.54 -9.36 -13.12
C ASN A 382 16.12 -7.90 -13.16
N ILE A 383 16.21 -7.29 -14.34
CA ILE A 383 15.81 -5.91 -14.59
C ILE A 383 14.57 -5.95 -15.50
N VAL A 384 13.43 -5.58 -14.94
CA VAL A 384 12.19 -5.44 -15.69
C VAL A 384 11.96 -3.95 -15.95
N GLN A 385 11.79 -3.58 -17.22
CA GLN A 385 11.58 -2.20 -17.62
C GLN A 385 10.28 -2.07 -18.40
N THR A 386 9.44 -1.13 -17.97
CA THR A 386 8.17 -0.84 -18.65
C THR A 386 8.03 0.65 -18.89
N LEU A 387 7.58 1.02 -20.09
CA LEU A 387 7.20 2.37 -20.42
C LEU A 387 5.69 2.41 -20.65
N ARG A 388 5.01 3.28 -19.92
CA ARG A 388 3.59 3.54 -20.10
C ARG A 388 3.38 4.95 -20.63
N LEU A 389 2.57 5.05 -21.65
CA LEU A 389 2.08 6.28 -22.22
C LEU A 389 0.59 6.40 -21.96
N ASP A 390 0.17 7.43 -21.24
CA ASP A 390 -1.22 7.81 -21.06
C ASP A 390 -1.47 9.14 -21.74
N GLY A 391 -2.51 9.23 -22.55
CA GLY A 391 -2.84 10.45 -23.27
C GLY A 391 -4.33 10.70 -23.34
N ASP A 392 -4.72 11.96 -23.32
CA ASP A 392 -6.07 12.39 -23.59
C ASP A 392 -6.10 13.66 -24.45
N VAL A 393 -7.06 13.69 -25.36
CA VAL A 393 -7.29 14.79 -26.28
C VAL A 393 -8.78 15.08 -26.36
N SER A 394 -9.15 16.33 -26.14
CA SER A 394 -10.52 16.82 -26.35
C SER A 394 -10.63 17.47 -27.72
N PHE A 395 -11.24 16.80 -28.68
CA PHE A 395 -11.44 17.32 -30.04
C PHE A 395 -12.45 18.47 -30.06
N THR A 396 -13.44 18.39 -29.19
CA THR A 396 -14.46 19.42 -28.98
C THR A 396 -14.82 19.47 -27.50
N LYS A 397 -15.67 20.44 -27.11
CA LYS A 397 -16.24 20.50 -25.76
C LYS A 397 -17.10 19.28 -25.37
N ARG A 398 -17.37 18.38 -26.32
CA ARG A 398 -18.25 17.21 -26.11
C ARG A 398 -17.60 15.88 -26.48
N TRP A 399 -16.45 15.88 -27.14
CA TRP A 399 -15.76 14.67 -27.54
C TRP A 399 -14.37 14.62 -26.94
N LYS A 400 -14.07 13.55 -26.27
CA LYS A 400 -12.74 13.25 -25.72
C LYS A 400 -12.29 11.86 -26.10
N LEU A 401 -11.09 11.74 -26.58
CA LEU A 401 -10.37 10.49 -26.76
C LEU A 401 -9.29 10.41 -25.68
N SER A 402 -9.27 9.31 -24.96
CA SER A 402 -8.19 8.96 -24.06
C SER A 402 -7.62 7.60 -24.44
N GLY A 403 -6.37 7.38 -24.13
CA GLY A 403 -5.72 6.11 -24.41
C GLY A 403 -4.54 5.90 -23.49
N ASN A 404 -4.23 4.64 -23.24
CA ASN A 404 -3.00 4.24 -22.59
C ASN A 404 -2.37 3.07 -23.35
N SER A 405 -1.05 3.04 -23.36
CA SER A 405 -0.27 1.98 -23.96
C SER A 405 0.92 1.65 -23.10
N SER A 406 1.27 0.37 -23.01
CA SER A 406 2.41 -0.10 -22.24
C SER A 406 3.35 -0.88 -23.12
N PHE A 407 4.63 -0.53 -23.06
CA PHE A 407 5.72 -1.18 -23.77
C PHE A 407 6.64 -1.88 -22.76
N ASP A 408 6.96 -3.11 -23.04
CA ASP A 408 7.90 -3.92 -22.26
C ASP A 408 9.23 -4.01 -23.00
N PHE A 409 10.32 -3.57 -22.36
CA PHE A 409 11.66 -3.57 -22.96
C PHE A 409 12.30 -4.96 -22.99
N GLU A 410 11.89 -5.89 -22.14
CA GLU A 410 12.42 -7.26 -22.11
C GLU A 410 11.95 -8.04 -23.35
N THR A 411 10.66 -7.96 -23.64
CA THR A 411 10.05 -8.63 -24.78
C THR A 411 10.08 -7.78 -26.07
N ALA A 412 10.45 -6.49 -25.96
CA ALA A 412 10.41 -5.49 -27.01
C ALA A 412 9.03 -5.39 -27.70
N LYS A 413 7.95 -5.54 -26.94
CA LYS A 413 6.58 -5.55 -27.45
C LYS A 413 5.67 -4.59 -26.68
N ILE A 414 4.64 -4.13 -27.37
CA ILE A 414 3.50 -3.47 -26.72
C ILE A 414 2.66 -4.56 -26.05
N THR A 415 2.56 -4.53 -24.73
CA THR A 415 1.87 -5.55 -23.94
C THR A 415 0.41 -5.23 -23.71
N TYR A 416 0.08 -3.93 -23.72
CA TYR A 416 -1.27 -3.48 -23.44
C TYR A 416 -1.55 -2.18 -24.21
N THR A 417 -2.74 -2.05 -24.80
CA THR A 417 -3.25 -0.80 -25.35
C THR A 417 -4.74 -0.73 -25.13
N GLN A 418 -5.20 0.37 -24.57
CA GLN A 418 -6.62 0.67 -24.38
C GLN A 418 -6.91 2.06 -24.94
N LEU A 419 -8.01 2.19 -25.63
CA LEU A 419 -8.55 3.44 -26.16
C LEU A 419 -9.97 3.64 -25.59
N ALA A 420 -10.25 4.86 -25.19
CA ALA A 420 -11.58 5.23 -24.69
C ALA A 420 -12.05 6.51 -25.39
N LEU A 421 -13.21 6.43 -26.02
CA LEU A 421 -13.87 7.56 -26.68
C LEU A 421 -15.09 7.93 -25.84
N VAL A 422 -15.15 9.16 -25.36
CA VAL A 422 -16.24 9.66 -24.55
C VAL A 422 -16.92 10.82 -25.26
N ARG A 423 -18.26 10.76 -25.32
CA ARG A 423 -19.09 11.85 -25.81
C ARG A 423 -20.03 12.34 -24.72
N ASP A 424 -19.96 13.63 -24.48
CA ASP A 424 -20.89 14.33 -23.61
C ASP A 424 -22.11 14.78 -24.42
N MET A 425 -23.30 14.24 -24.09
CA MET A 425 -24.60 14.67 -24.60
C MET A 425 -25.38 15.30 -23.45
N HIS A 426 -26.28 16.20 -23.73
CA HIS A 426 -26.97 17.04 -22.73
C HIS A 426 -27.38 16.27 -21.44
N CYS A 427 -28.12 15.19 -21.58
CA CYS A 427 -28.63 14.37 -20.47
C CYS A 427 -27.93 13.02 -20.32
N TRP A 428 -27.08 12.63 -21.27
CA TRP A 428 -26.45 11.32 -21.35
C TRP A 428 -24.97 11.46 -21.59
N GLN A 429 -24.23 10.45 -21.16
CA GLN A 429 -22.82 10.29 -21.50
C GLN A 429 -22.62 8.93 -22.20
N LEU A 430 -21.99 8.97 -23.34
CA LEU A 430 -21.63 7.80 -24.11
C LEU A 430 -20.13 7.54 -23.91
N SER A 431 -19.78 6.29 -23.62
CA SER A 431 -18.40 5.83 -23.54
C SER A 431 -18.22 4.57 -24.38
N PHE A 432 -17.18 4.56 -25.18
CA PHE A 432 -16.72 3.40 -25.94
C PHE A 432 -15.29 3.10 -25.53
N ASN A 433 -15.06 1.91 -24.96
CA ASN A 433 -13.74 1.43 -24.56
C ASN A 433 -13.33 0.28 -25.47
N TRP A 434 -12.12 0.30 -25.95
CA TRP A 434 -11.58 -0.72 -26.83
C TRP A 434 -10.15 -1.07 -26.39
N THR A 435 -9.89 -2.36 -26.19
CA THR A 435 -8.59 -2.90 -25.82
C THR A 435 -8.11 -3.85 -26.90
N PRO A 436 -7.43 -3.29 -27.95
CA PRO A 436 -6.94 -4.08 -29.10
C PRO A 436 -5.75 -4.97 -28.74
N ILE A 437 -4.91 -4.56 -27.80
CA ILE A 437 -3.68 -5.26 -27.41
C ILE A 437 -3.74 -5.50 -25.90
N ALA A 438 -3.95 -6.75 -25.52
CA ALA A 438 -3.91 -7.27 -24.15
C ALA A 438 -3.95 -8.81 -24.21
N GLN A 439 -3.73 -9.49 -23.09
CA GLN A 439 -4.00 -10.94 -22.99
C GLN A 439 -5.45 -11.26 -23.34
N VAL A 440 -6.37 -10.40 -22.91
CA VAL A 440 -7.80 -10.49 -23.20
C VAL A 440 -8.22 -9.24 -23.95
N LYS A 441 -8.60 -9.40 -25.23
CA LYS A 441 -9.08 -8.31 -26.08
C LYS A 441 -10.57 -8.13 -25.90
N PHE A 442 -11.00 -6.92 -25.62
CA PHE A 442 -12.44 -6.65 -25.46
C PHE A 442 -12.81 -5.24 -25.94
N PHE A 443 -14.07 -5.03 -26.18
CA PHE A 443 -14.63 -3.70 -26.28
C PHE A 443 -15.94 -3.60 -25.48
N SER A 444 -16.22 -2.41 -25.01
CA SER A 444 -17.48 -2.10 -24.35
C SER A 444 -18.01 -0.75 -24.83
N PHE A 445 -19.31 -0.71 -25.03
CA PHE A 445 -20.07 0.48 -25.30
C PHE A 445 -21.04 0.70 -24.15
N GLN A 446 -21.07 1.90 -23.61
CA GLN A 446 -21.94 2.21 -22.48
C GLN A 446 -22.53 3.61 -22.67
N MET A 447 -23.83 3.75 -22.39
CA MET A 447 -24.53 5.01 -22.35
C MET A 447 -25.22 5.15 -20.99
N ASN A 448 -24.86 6.19 -20.26
CA ASN A 448 -25.36 6.47 -18.90
C ASN A 448 -26.11 7.79 -18.86
N ALA A 449 -27.17 7.84 -18.05
CA ALA A 449 -27.80 9.10 -17.69
C ALA A 449 -26.90 9.89 -16.73
N LYS A 450 -26.77 11.20 -16.89
CA LYS A 450 -25.95 12.07 -16.06
C LYS A 450 -26.62 12.44 -14.73
N ALA A 451 -27.94 12.42 -14.68
CA ALA A 451 -28.66 12.76 -13.45
C ALA A 451 -28.48 11.64 -12.42
N SER A 452 -28.09 12.00 -11.20
CA SER A 452 -27.86 11.05 -10.10
C SER A 452 -29.08 10.18 -9.79
N MET A 453 -30.29 10.73 -9.97
CA MET A 453 -31.56 10.01 -9.80
C MET A 453 -31.76 8.87 -10.82
N PHE A 454 -31.07 8.89 -11.97
CA PHE A 454 -31.20 7.92 -13.05
C PHE A 454 -29.87 7.16 -13.31
N GLN A 455 -29.00 7.02 -12.32
CA GLN A 455 -27.72 6.33 -12.48
C GLN A 455 -27.85 4.85 -12.87
N ASP A 456 -28.98 4.24 -12.53
CA ASP A 456 -29.31 2.87 -12.91
C ASP A 456 -29.83 2.75 -14.36
N ALA A 457 -30.20 3.87 -14.99
CA ALA A 457 -30.59 3.92 -16.39
C ALA A 457 -29.33 3.91 -17.27
N LYS A 458 -28.78 2.71 -17.50
CA LYS A 458 -27.60 2.49 -18.34
C LYS A 458 -27.86 1.45 -19.41
N ILE A 459 -27.44 1.76 -20.63
CA ILE A 459 -27.38 0.78 -21.71
C ILE A 459 -25.92 0.36 -21.83
N ARG A 460 -25.65 -0.92 -21.67
CA ARG A 460 -24.31 -1.48 -21.79
C ARG A 460 -24.29 -2.60 -22.79
N PHE A 461 -23.42 -2.49 -23.76
CA PHE A 461 -23.09 -3.54 -24.71
C PHE A 461 -21.60 -3.85 -24.58
N GLN A 462 -21.28 -5.11 -24.30
CA GLN A 462 -19.88 -5.54 -24.20
C GLN A 462 -19.73 -6.90 -24.89
N LYS A 463 -18.61 -7.06 -25.59
CA LYS A 463 -18.20 -8.38 -26.04
C LYS A 463 -17.42 -9.02 -24.89
N PRO A 464 -17.88 -10.16 -24.33
CA PRO A 464 -17.12 -10.85 -23.31
C PRO A 464 -15.77 -11.28 -23.87
N PRO A 465 -14.73 -11.34 -23.03
CA PRO A 465 -13.43 -11.83 -23.44
C PRO A 465 -13.56 -13.30 -23.90
N PHE A 466 -13.13 -13.57 -25.12
CA PHE A 466 -12.90 -14.96 -25.52
C PHE A 466 -11.56 -15.39 -24.91
N PHE A 467 -11.59 -16.37 -24.04
CA PHE A 467 -10.40 -17.13 -23.70
C PHE A 467 -10.04 -17.95 -24.93
N LEU A 468 -8.90 -17.66 -25.54
CA LEU A 468 -8.27 -18.50 -26.55
C LEU A 468 -7.39 -19.52 -25.84
#